data_235efc8a535d6b8372f1319a2a3467a9
#
_entry.id   235efc8a535d6b8372f1319a2a3467a9
#
_cell.length_a   1.000
_cell.length_b   1.000
_cell.length_c   1.000
_cell.angle_alpha   90.00
_cell.angle_beta   90.00
_cell.angle_gamma   90.00
#
_symmetry.space_group_name_H-M   'P 1'
#
loop_
_entity.id
_entity.type
_entity.pdbx_description
1 polymer ?
#
loop_
_entity_poly.entity_id
_entity_poly.type
_entity_poly.pdbx_seq_one_letter_code
_entity_poly.pdbx_strand_id
1 'polypeptide(L)'
;MSNQNAIQTGNEGSFLDAGRNYIARVKGGETGSLPALLGLVILATIFAVANPIFLKPINFANLLTQTATVTTLAMGLTFVLLLGEIDLSAGVTAGLSAAFLAITMSEYGVAWPIAAVIAISMGMLIGFLIGLLVAKVGIPSFVVTLAAFLAFQGLQLVVVGKGGLIGIDAPPILAIMNTPMPLAFGWILLAIVFLSYLGTSIYSRRQRTSSGQQNKPLGILIFRSAAILVVGAGFVSFLNLERGANPAVTSLRGVPYVVPIVLILLGAGTFVLNRTKFGRHVYAVGGNAEAARRAGIQVSRVRITVFMISSTFAGIAGILMASRQASVDAAAGRSIVLSAIAAAVVGGVSLFGGRGRLSDAVIGGFVIAVIDNGLGLIGLASGLNLAI
;
A
#
# COMPACT_ATOMS: atom_id res chain seq x y z
N MET A 1 4.75 -57.19 13.77
CA MET A 1 3.30 -57.20 14.08
C MET A 1 2.97 -56.02 14.95
N SER A 2 2.11 -55.20 14.41
CA SER A 2 1.19 -54.26 15.06
C SER A 2 1.73 -53.10 15.90
N ASN A 3 1.75 -51.92 15.36
CA ASN A 3 0.87 -50.83 15.82
C ASN A 3 0.77 -49.71 14.80
N GLN A 4 0.13 -49.96 13.69
CA GLN A 4 -0.55 -48.96 12.88
C GLN A 4 -1.99 -48.98 13.37
N ASN A 5 -2.40 -47.97 14.14
CA ASN A 5 -3.76 -47.49 14.27
C ASN A 5 -3.86 -46.51 15.45
N ALA A 6 -3.40 -45.29 15.24
CA ALA A 6 -3.96 -44.16 15.94
C ALA A 6 -4.32 -43.14 14.88
N ILE A 7 -5.41 -43.41 14.17
CA ILE A 7 -6.17 -42.34 13.50
C ILE A 7 -6.60 -41.41 14.62
N GLN A 8 -5.82 -40.33 14.82
CA GLN A 8 -6.22 -39.23 15.69
C GLN A 8 -7.47 -38.61 15.08
N THR A 9 -8.59 -38.99 15.66
CA THR A 9 -9.88 -38.30 15.56
C THR A 9 -9.62 -36.81 15.80
N GLY A 10 -9.92 -36.01 14.77
CA GLY A 10 -9.60 -34.59 14.72
C GLY A 10 -10.17 -33.83 15.90
N ASN A 11 -9.30 -33.44 16.79
CA ASN A 11 -9.52 -32.33 17.69
C ASN A 11 -9.44 -31.05 16.84
N GLU A 12 -10.52 -30.29 16.79
CA GLU A 12 -10.49 -28.93 16.23
C GLU A 12 -9.36 -28.22 16.97
N GLY A 13 -8.26 -27.88 16.26
CA GLY A 13 -7.04 -27.34 16.89
C GLY A 13 -7.41 -26.18 17.80
N SER A 14 -7.08 -26.31 19.09
CA SER A 14 -7.36 -25.30 20.11
C SER A 14 -6.75 -23.95 19.70
N PHE A 15 -7.34 -22.85 20.18
CA PHE A 15 -6.77 -21.51 20.07
C PHE A 15 -5.30 -21.47 20.55
N LEU A 16 -4.98 -22.30 21.58
CA LEU A 16 -3.62 -22.49 22.10
C LEU A 16 -2.68 -23.16 21.08
N ASP A 17 -3.18 -24.12 20.30
CA ASP A 17 -2.38 -24.79 19.25
C ASP A 17 -2.09 -23.84 18.08
N ALA A 18 -3.04 -22.99 17.74
CA ALA A 18 -2.81 -21.92 16.76
C ALA A 18 -1.73 -20.93 17.23
N GLY A 19 -1.73 -20.60 18.53
CA GLY A 19 -0.69 -19.76 19.15
C GLY A 19 0.68 -20.46 19.18
N ARG A 20 0.75 -21.73 19.58
CA ARG A 20 1.99 -22.52 19.56
C ARG A 20 2.58 -22.66 18.16
N ASN A 21 1.74 -22.94 17.16
CA ASN A 21 2.15 -23.04 15.76
C ASN A 21 2.63 -21.70 15.19
N TYR A 22 2.06 -20.59 15.67
CA TYR A 22 2.54 -19.25 15.31
C TYR A 22 3.91 -18.97 15.92
N ILE A 23 4.10 -19.24 17.21
CA ILE A 23 5.39 -19.08 17.90
C ILE A 23 6.46 -19.98 17.28
N ALA A 24 6.13 -21.22 16.91
CA ALA A 24 7.06 -22.13 16.24
C ALA A 24 7.51 -21.57 14.87
N ARG A 25 6.61 -20.98 14.09
CA ARG A 25 6.96 -20.31 12.82
C ARG A 25 7.85 -19.09 13.02
N VAL A 26 7.56 -18.27 14.03
CA VAL A 26 8.39 -17.11 14.39
C VAL A 26 9.80 -17.56 14.80
N LYS A 27 9.91 -18.63 15.62
CA LYS A 27 11.20 -19.21 15.98
C LYS A 27 11.93 -19.84 14.78
N GLY A 28 11.20 -20.30 13.77
CA GLY A 28 11.73 -20.81 12.50
C GLY A 28 12.14 -19.71 11.50
N GLY A 29 12.12 -18.43 11.91
CA GLY A 29 12.51 -17.30 11.07
C GLY A 29 11.39 -16.75 10.17
N GLU A 30 10.16 -17.26 10.26
CA GLU A 30 9.01 -16.75 9.53
C GLU A 30 8.28 -15.65 10.34
N THR A 31 8.95 -14.55 10.60
CA THR A 31 8.41 -13.46 11.44
C THR A 31 7.30 -12.66 10.73
N GLY A 32 7.27 -12.65 9.39
CA GLY A 32 6.32 -11.86 8.60
C GLY A 32 6.32 -10.38 9.00
N SER A 33 5.13 -9.77 9.12
CA SER A 33 4.96 -8.37 9.52
C SER A 33 4.97 -8.12 11.03
N LEU A 34 5.20 -9.14 11.87
CA LEU A 34 5.19 -9.00 13.33
C LEU A 34 6.22 -7.97 13.85
N PRO A 35 7.49 -7.98 13.39
CA PRO A 35 8.47 -6.96 13.82
C PRO A 35 8.02 -5.55 13.48
N ALA A 36 7.43 -5.34 12.30
CA ALA A 36 6.90 -4.04 11.90
C ALA A 36 5.73 -3.58 12.77
N LEU A 37 4.81 -4.49 13.13
CA LEU A 37 3.71 -4.17 14.05
C LEU A 37 4.20 -3.82 15.45
N LEU A 38 5.17 -4.57 15.97
CA LEU A 38 5.79 -4.25 17.27
C LEU A 38 6.52 -2.91 17.22
N GLY A 39 7.30 -2.67 16.16
CA GLY A 39 7.97 -1.39 15.93
C GLY A 39 6.96 -0.23 15.85
N LEU A 40 5.85 -0.42 15.13
CA LEU A 40 4.79 0.58 15.03
C LEU A 40 4.20 0.94 16.40
N VAL A 41 3.92 -0.06 17.25
CA VAL A 41 3.38 0.16 18.60
C VAL A 41 4.40 0.89 19.48
N ILE A 42 5.68 0.48 19.44
CA ILE A 42 6.76 1.11 20.19
C ILE A 42 6.92 2.57 19.77
N LEU A 43 7.04 2.83 18.46
CA LEU A 43 7.19 4.20 17.93
C LEU A 43 5.99 5.07 18.26
N ALA A 44 4.76 4.56 18.08
CA ALA A 44 3.54 5.27 18.42
C ALA A 44 3.50 5.62 19.92
N THR A 45 3.96 4.72 20.80
CA THR A 45 4.04 4.97 22.24
C THR A 45 5.08 6.04 22.56
N ILE A 46 6.27 5.98 21.95
CA ILE A 46 7.33 6.98 22.13
C ILE A 46 6.82 8.36 21.74
N PHE A 47 6.23 8.51 20.55
CA PHE A 47 5.74 9.82 20.09
C PHE A 47 4.52 10.30 20.85
N ALA A 48 3.65 9.40 21.34
CA ALA A 48 2.51 9.76 22.19
C ALA A 48 2.96 10.33 23.54
N VAL A 49 4.06 9.80 24.11
CA VAL A 49 4.66 10.34 25.35
C VAL A 49 5.42 11.63 25.08
N ALA A 50 6.13 11.71 23.95
CA ALA A 50 6.95 12.89 23.59
C ALA A 50 6.10 14.12 23.26
N ASN A 51 4.94 13.93 22.61
CA ASN A 51 4.06 15.04 22.23
C ASN A 51 2.57 14.63 22.29
N PRO A 52 1.76 15.22 23.18
CA PRO A 52 0.34 14.90 23.33
C PRO A 52 -0.50 15.15 22.05
N ILE A 53 -0.01 15.98 21.11
CA ILE A 53 -0.69 16.23 19.84
C ILE A 53 -0.72 14.95 18.99
N PHE A 54 0.25 14.05 19.20
CA PHE A 54 0.33 12.79 18.45
C PHE A 54 -0.97 11.96 18.53
N LEU A 55 -1.61 11.93 19.70
CA LEU A 55 -2.87 11.20 19.92
C LEU A 55 -4.13 12.01 19.58
N LYS A 56 -4.03 13.26 19.15
CA LYS A 56 -5.22 14.06 18.81
C LYS A 56 -5.85 13.56 17.50
N PRO A 57 -7.21 13.61 17.38
CA PRO A 57 -7.92 13.18 16.16
C PRO A 57 -7.45 13.86 14.88
N ILE A 58 -7.04 15.13 14.96
CA ILE A 58 -6.51 15.88 13.81
C ILE A 58 -5.20 15.26 13.30
N ASN A 59 -4.29 14.90 14.21
CA ASN A 59 -3.03 14.27 13.82
C ASN A 59 -3.24 12.85 13.26
N PHE A 60 -4.19 12.13 13.83
CA PHE A 60 -4.52 10.80 13.34
C PHE A 60 -5.08 10.84 11.90
N ALA A 61 -5.93 11.82 11.57
CA ALA A 61 -6.38 12.03 10.20
C ALA A 61 -5.22 12.43 9.28
N ASN A 62 -4.28 13.27 9.75
CA ASN A 62 -3.07 13.62 9.01
C ASN A 62 -2.18 12.40 8.74
N LEU A 63 -1.98 11.53 9.74
CA LEU A 63 -1.25 10.28 9.57
C LEU A 63 -1.83 9.42 8.44
N LEU A 64 -3.16 9.28 8.37
CA LEU A 64 -3.81 8.52 7.31
C LEU A 64 -3.53 9.10 5.91
N THR A 65 -3.62 10.42 5.76
CA THR A 65 -3.35 11.07 4.49
C THR A 65 -1.86 11.02 4.13
N GLN A 66 -0.96 11.20 5.10
CA GLN A 66 0.50 11.05 4.91
C GLN A 66 0.86 9.64 4.45
N THR A 67 0.33 8.64 5.14
CA THR A 67 0.57 7.22 4.83
C THR A 67 0.05 6.84 3.46
N ALA A 68 -1.05 7.41 2.99
CA ALA A 68 -1.76 6.97 1.80
C ALA A 68 -0.89 6.98 0.54
N THR A 69 -0.12 8.04 0.31
CA THR A 69 0.74 8.16 -0.88
C THR A 69 1.89 7.15 -0.84
N VAL A 70 2.63 7.09 0.28
CA VAL A 70 3.73 6.14 0.46
C VAL A 70 3.24 4.70 0.36
N THR A 71 2.14 4.38 1.02
CA THR A 71 1.55 3.04 1.01
C THR A 71 1.06 2.62 -0.37
N THR A 72 0.45 3.54 -1.13
CA THR A 72 0.00 3.26 -2.50
C THR A 72 1.20 2.91 -3.38
N LEU A 73 2.26 3.70 -3.31
CA LEU A 73 3.49 3.44 -4.06
C LEU A 73 4.15 2.12 -3.60
N ALA A 74 4.23 1.88 -2.29
CA ALA A 74 4.79 0.66 -1.71
C ALA A 74 4.00 -0.60 -2.11
N MET A 75 2.67 -0.52 -2.22
CA MET A 75 1.85 -1.62 -2.74
C MET A 75 2.21 -1.93 -4.21
N GLY A 76 2.41 -0.92 -5.05
CA GLY A 76 2.88 -1.10 -6.42
C GLY A 76 4.26 -1.76 -6.48
N LEU A 77 5.22 -1.22 -5.73
CA LEU A 77 6.58 -1.74 -5.63
C LEU A 77 6.63 -3.18 -5.08
N THR A 78 5.67 -3.57 -4.24
CA THR A 78 5.59 -4.95 -3.74
C THR A 78 5.50 -5.96 -4.88
N PHE A 79 4.78 -5.66 -5.98
CA PHE A 79 4.72 -6.57 -7.13
C PHE A 79 6.10 -6.77 -7.76
N VAL A 80 6.89 -5.70 -7.89
CA VAL A 80 8.24 -5.73 -8.46
C VAL A 80 9.20 -6.46 -7.52
N LEU A 81 9.16 -6.14 -6.23
CA LEU A 81 9.97 -6.79 -5.20
C LEU A 81 9.67 -8.29 -5.09
N LEU A 82 8.41 -8.72 -5.28
CA LEU A 82 8.05 -10.14 -5.31
C LEU A 82 8.74 -10.90 -6.44
N LEU A 83 9.17 -10.24 -7.53
CA LEU A 83 9.98 -10.86 -8.58
C LEU A 83 11.49 -10.86 -8.27
N GLY A 84 11.92 -10.22 -7.18
CA GLY A 84 13.33 -9.94 -6.89
C GLY A 84 13.92 -8.84 -7.77
N GLU A 85 13.07 -7.99 -8.35
CA GLU A 85 13.45 -6.84 -9.16
C GLU A 85 13.34 -5.55 -8.32
N ILE A 86 14.02 -4.48 -8.74
CA ILE A 86 13.98 -3.17 -8.06
C ILE A 86 13.54 -2.11 -9.07
N ASP A 87 12.58 -1.27 -8.67
CA ASP A 87 12.11 -0.13 -9.47
C ASP A 87 12.38 1.19 -8.73
N LEU A 88 13.46 1.85 -9.08
CA LEU A 88 13.84 3.16 -8.55
C LEU A 88 13.08 4.31 -9.23
N SER A 89 12.47 4.06 -10.38
CA SER A 89 11.76 5.09 -11.14
C SER A 89 10.35 5.37 -10.64
N ALA A 90 9.78 4.50 -9.79
CA ALA A 90 8.38 4.58 -9.37
C ALA A 90 8.00 5.93 -8.74
N GLY A 91 8.90 6.55 -7.97
CA GLY A 91 8.65 7.85 -7.35
C GLY A 91 8.58 8.98 -8.38
N VAL A 92 9.54 9.04 -9.32
CA VAL A 92 9.51 10.05 -10.39
C VAL A 92 8.41 9.77 -11.42
N THR A 93 8.02 8.51 -11.60
CA THR A 93 6.83 8.13 -12.37
C THR A 93 5.56 8.70 -11.72
N ALA A 94 5.46 8.66 -10.39
CA ALA A 94 4.37 9.31 -9.66
C ALA A 94 4.40 10.84 -9.86
N GLY A 95 5.58 11.46 -9.73
CA GLY A 95 5.75 12.90 -9.94
C GLY A 95 5.39 13.33 -11.37
N LEU A 96 5.84 12.57 -12.37
CA LEU A 96 5.52 12.86 -13.78
C LEU A 96 4.03 12.66 -14.07
N SER A 97 3.40 11.60 -13.53
CA SER A 97 1.95 11.40 -13.64
C SER A 97 1.16 12.53 -12.99
N ALA A 98 1.63 13.03 -11.82
CA ALA A 98 1.05 14.21 -11.18
C ALA A 98 1.20 15.48 -12.05
N ALA A 99 2.36 15.67 -12.70
CA ALA A 99 2.58 16.78 -13.61
C ALA A 99 1.65 16.71 -14.83
N PHE A 100 1.44 15.53 -15.41
CA PHE A 100 0.47 15.35 -16.49
C PHE A 100 -0.96 15.60 -16.04
N LEU A 101 -1.35 15.18 -14.83
CA LEU A 101 -2.64 15.55 -14.25
C LEU A 101 -2.80 17.07 -14.20
N ALA A 102 -1.83 17.75 -13.59
CA ALA A 102 -1.90 19.19 -13.37
C ALA A 102 -1.94 19.99 -14.68
N ILE A 103 -1.01 19.69 -15.61
CA ILE A 103 -0.92 20.43 -16.88
C ILE A 103 -2.15 20.21 -17.78
N THR A 104 -2.69 18.99 -17.84
CA THR A 104 -3.88 18.70 -18.63
C THR A 104 -5.12 19.43 -18.11
N MET A 105 -5.20 19.62 -16.80
CA MET A 105 -6.29 20.37 -16.19
C MET A 105 -6.10 21.89 -16.29
N SER A 106 -4.91 22.39 -15.92
CA SER A 106 -4.68 23.84 -15.79
C SER A 106 -4.43 24.53 -17.12
N GLU A 107 -3.69 23.90 -18.06
CA GLU A 107 -3.36 24.53 -19.34
C GLU A 107 -4.32 24.15 -20.47
N TYR A 108 -4.76 22.88 -20.48
CA TYR A 108 -5.64 22.39 -21.56
C TYR A 108 -7.12 22.34 -21.18
N GLY A 109 -7.50 22.73 -19.96
CA GLY A 109 -8.88 22.76 -19.50
C GLY A 109 -9.59 21.39 -19.50
N VAL A 110 -8.84 20.30 -19.48
CA VAL A 110 -9.39 18.95 -19.50
C VAL A 110 -10.10 18.66 -18.18
N ALA A 111 -11.30 18.08 -18.25
CA ALA A 111 -12.06 17.69 -17.06
C ALA A 111 -11.27 16.69 -16.21
N TRP A 112 -11.31 16.85 -14.89
CA TRP A 112 -10.54 16.07 -13.92
C TRP A 112 -10.62 14.53 -14.10
N PRO A 113 -11.76 13.90 -14.47
CA PRO A 113 -11.79 12.45 -14.64
C PRO A 113 -10.91 11.98 -15.81
N ILE A 114 -10.91 12.75 -16.91
CA ILE A 114 -10.09 12.45 -18.09
C ILE A 114 -8.62 12.69 -17.76
N ALA A 115 -8.29 13.79 -17.08
CA ALA A 115 -6.93 14.09 -16.63
C ALA A 115 -6.39 12.99 -15.69
N ALA A 116 -7.22 12.48 -14.79
CA ALA A 116 -6.85 11.35 -13.92
C ALA A 116 -6.57 10.05 -14.71
N VAL A 117 -7.39 9.76 -15.72
CA VAL A 117 -7.14 8.61 -16.62
C VAL A 117 -5.85 8.78 -17.40
N ILE A 118 -5.57 10.00 -17.90
CA ILE A 118 -4.30 10.32 -18.60
C ILE A 118 -3.12 10.09 -17.68
N ALA A 119 -3.16 10.60 -16.44
CA ALA A 119 -2.09 10.43 -15.45
C ALA A 119 -1.80 8.95 -15.12
N ILE A 120 -2.86 8.16 -14.91
CA ILE A 120 -2.74 6.71 -14.64
C ILE A 120 -2.21 5.98 -15.87
N SER A 121 -2.70 6.33 -17.07
CA SER A 121 -2.26 5.72 -18.33
C SER A 121 -0.80 6.04 -18.65
N MET A 122 -0.33 7.25 -18.31
CA MET A 122 1.08 7.61 -18.41
C MET A 122 1.95 6.72 -17.51
N GLY A 123 1.56 6.53 -16.25
CA GLY A 123 2.25 5.61 -15.36
C GLY A 123 2.28 4.19 -15.95
N MET A 124 1.14 3.65 -16.42
CA MET A 124 1.06 2.34 -17.05
C MET A 124 1.97 2.22 -18.27
N LEU A 125 2.02 3.23 -19.14
CA LEU A 125 2.89 3.28 -20.31
C LEU A 125 4.37 3.23 -19.93
N ILE A 126 4.76 4.02 -18.93
CA ILE A 126 6.13 4.00 -18.39
C ILE A 126 6.49 2.59 -17.91
N GLY A 127 5.61 1.97 -17.12
CA GLY A 127 5.82 0.60 -16.64
C GLY A 127 5.91 -0.42 -17.77
N PHE A 128 5.14 -0.26 -18.82
CA PHE A 128 5.24 -1.09 -20.03
C PHE A 128 6.62 -0.96 -20.71
N LEU A 129 7.11 0.27 -20.88
CA LEU A 129 8.42 0.52 -21.50
C LEU A 129 9.57 -0.05 -20.66
N ILE A 130 9.56 0.21 -19.36
CA ILE A 130 10.54 -0.35 -18.40
C ILE A 130 10.47 -1.88 -18.43
N GLY A 131 9.28 -2.45 -18.35
CA GLY A 131 9.06 -3.88 -18.39
C GLY A 131 9.54 -4.53 -19.69
N LEU A 132 9.41 -3.86 -20.85
CA LEU A 132 9.96 -4.31 -22.12
C LEU A 132 11.49 -4.38 -22.08
N LEU A 133 12.16 -3.32 -21.61
CA LEU A 133 13.62 -3.26 -21.52
C LEU A 133 14.15 -4.35 -20.59
N VAL A 134 13.54 -4.54 -19.45
CA VAL A 134 13.95 -5.57 -18.48
C VAL A 134 13.66 -6.98 -19.00
N ALA A 135 12.48 -7.22 -19.55
CA ALA A 135 12.02 -8.57 -19.84
C ALA A 135 12.39 -9.07 -21.23
N LYS A 136 12.56 -8.19 -22.23
CA LYS A 136 12.86 -8.55 -23.63
C LYS A 136 14.30 -8.26 -24.01
N VAL A 137 14.83 -7.10 -23.61
CA VAL A 137 16.22 -6.74 -23.88
C VAL A 137 17.17 -7.42 -22.87
N GLY A 138 16.66 -7.73 -21.65
CA GLY A 138 17.44 -8.45 -20.62
C GLY A 138 18.37 -7.55 -19.80
N ILE A 139 18.14 -6.24 -19.81
CA ILE A 139 18.90 -5.30 -18.99
C ILE A 139 18.45 -5.46 -17.53
N PRO A 140 19.36 -5.49 -16.54
CA PRO A 140 19.01 -5.53 -15.13
C PRO A 140 18.04 -4.41 -14.75
N SER A 141 16.99 -4.74 -13.98
CA SER A 141 15.90 -3.78 -13.66
C SER A 141 16.41 -2.53 -12.99
N PHE A 142 17.36 -2.69 -12.05
CA PHE A 142 17.91 -1.54 -11.33
C PHE A 142 18.60 -0.54 -12.26
N VAL A 143 19.29 -1.02 -13.32
CA VAL A 143 19.97 -0.16 -14.31
C VAL A 143 18.96 0.61 -15.14
N VAL A 144 17.93 -0.11 -15.63
CA VAL A 144 16.84 0.50 -16.44
C VAL A 144 16.09 1.55 -15.60
N THR A 145 15.72 1.20 -14.36
CA THR A 145 14.91 2.10 -13.53
C THR A 145 15.71 3.27 -12.97
N LEU A 146 17.03 3.13 -12.76
CA LEU A 146 17.90 4.26 -12.42
C LEU A 146 18.04 5.22 -13.60
N ALA A 147 18.25 4.71 -14.81
CA ALA A 147 18.28 5.54 -16.02
C ALA A 147 16.94 6.24 -16.24
N ALA A 148 15.83 5.53 -16.08
CA ALA A 148 14.46 6.07 -16.15
C ALA A 148 14.23 7.13 -15.06
N PHE A 149 14.73 6.95 -13.85
CA PHE A 149 14.67 7.93 -12.77
C PHE A 149 15.27 9.26 -13.20
N LEU A 150 16.47 9.24 -13.77
CA LEU A 150 17.15 10.47 -14.24
C LEU A 150 16.45 11.09 -15.44
N ALA A 151 16.05 10.25 -16.43
CA ALA A 151 15.37 10.74 -17.63
C ALA A 151 14.02 11.38 -17.30
N PHE A 152 13.23 10.77 -16.42
CA PHE A 152 11.91 11.29 -16.04
C PHE A 152 11.99 12.51 -15.12
N GLN A 153 13.05 12.63 -14.31
CA GLN A 153 13.35 13.89 -13.63
C GLN A 153 13.56 15.04 -14.63
N GLY A 154 14.37 14.81 -15.65
CA GLY A 154 14.59 15.80 -16.72
C GLY A 154 13.30 16.14 -17.45
N LEU A 155 12.51 15.10 -17.80
CA LEU A 155 11.21 15.31 -18.45
C LEU A 155 10.23 16.08 -17.57
N GLN A 156 10.19 15.80 -16.26
CA GLN A 156 9.34 16.51 -15.30
C GLN A 156 9.73 17.99 -15.20
N LEU A 157 11.02 18.32 -15.20
CA LEU A 157 11.51 19.70 -15.27
C LEU A 157 11.04 20.43 -16.55
N VAL A 158 11.02 19.72 -17.68
CA VAL A 158 10.52 20.28 -18.95
C VAL A 158 9.00 20.50 -18.90
N VAL A 159 8.25 19.53 -18.38
CA VAL A 159 6.78 19.57 -18.31
C VAL A 159 6.29 20.62 -17.33
N VAL A 160 6.90 20.70 -16.13
CA VAL A 160 6.50 21.68 -15.11
C VAL A 160 7.06 23.09 -15.40
N GLY A 161 8.12 23.17 -16.20
CA GLY A 161 8.78 24.43 -16.55
C GLY A 161 9.79 24.94 -15.51
N LYS A 162 10.52 25.98 -15.87
CA LYS A 162 11.60 26.54 -15.03
C LYS A 162 11.06 27.17 -13.75
N GLY A 163 11.38 26.54 -12.62
CA GLY A 163 10.98 27.01 -11.29
C GLY A 163 9.48 26.89 -11.04
N GLY A 164 8.80 26.10 -11.88
CA GLY A 164 7.38 26.01 -11.92
C GLY A 164 6.79 25.18 -10.79
N LEU A 165 5.69 25.70 -10.30
CA LEU A 165 4.71 25.03 -9.50
C LEU A 165 3.41 25.11 -10.29
N ILE A 166 2.80 24.00 -10.65
CA ILE A 166 1.49 23.96 -11.30
C ILE A 166 0.44 23.74 -10.22
N GLY A 167 -0.41 24.74 -9.98
CA GLY A 167 -1.53 24.64 -9.05
C GLY A 167 -2.62 23.71 -9.57
N ILE A 168 -3.34 23.06 -8.67
CA ILE A 168 -4.52 22.25 -8.97
C ILE A 168 -5.74 22.93 -8.36
N ASP A 169 -6.63 23.41 -9.22
CA ASP A 169 -7.92 23.98 -8.84
C ASP A 169 -9.06 23.06 -9.31
N ALA A 170 -9.13 21.87 -8.72
CA ALA A 170 -10.18 20.90 -8.97
C ALA A 170 -10.69 20.36 -7.64
N PRO A 171 -11.84 20.85 -7.13
CA PRO A 171 -12.37 20.45 -5.84
C PRO A 171 -12.49 18.92 -5.64
N PRO A 172 -12.90 18.11 -6.65
CA PRO A 172 -12.95 16.67 -6.48
C PRO A 172 -11.58 16.00 -6.28
N ILE A 173 -10.53 16.51 -6.96
CA ILE A 173 -9.16 16.01 -6.76
C ILE A 173 -8.67 16.42 -5.38
N LEU A 174 -8.83 17.69 -4.99
CA LEU A 174 -8.39 18.20 -3.69
C LEU A 174 -9.10 17.49 -2.54
N ALA A 175 -10.38 17.15 -2.71
CA ALA A 175 -11.17 16.47 -1.70
C ALA A 175 -10.63 15.10 -1.32
N ILE A 176 -9.95 14.38 -2.23
CA ILE A 176 -9.43 13.03 -1.98
C ILE A 176 -8.58 12.99 -0.71
N MET A 177 -7.68 13.97 -0.55
CA MET A 177 -6.72 13.98 0.57
C MET A 177 -7.12 14.97 1.68
N ASN A 178 -7.87 16.02 1.35
CA ASN A 178 -8.07 17.17 2.23
C ASN A 178 -9.48 17.26 2.82
N THR A 179 -10.42 16.42 2.35
CA THR A 179 -11.81 16.47 2.83
C THR A 179 -12.20 15.15 3.51
N PRO A 180 -12.87 15.19 4.66
CA PRO A 180 -13.47 14.01 5.25
C PRO A 180 -14.79 13.65 4.56
N MET A 181 -15.12 12.35 4.52
CA MET A 181 -16.42 11.85 4.10
C MET A 181 -17.51 12.23 5.11
N PRO A 182 -18.78 12.32 4.68
CA PRO A 182 -19.92 12.41 5.60
C PRO A 182 -19.89 11.29 6.64
N LEU A 183 -20.32 11.58 7.87
CA LEU A 183 -20.20 10.67 9.03
C LEU A 183 -20.71 9.26 8.80
N ALA A 184 -21.86 9.15 8.09
CA ALA A 184 -22.48 7.86 7.78
C ALA A 184 -21.60 6.97 6.89
N PHE A 185 -20.79 7.57 5.98
CA PHE A 185 -19.99 6.80 5.03
C PHE A 185 -18.84 6.05 5.72
N GLY A 186 -18.30 6.57 6.84
CA GLY A 186 -17.32 5.84 7.65
C GLY A 186 -17.89 4.54 8.22
N TRP A 187 -19.13 4.56 8.70
CA TRP A 187 -19.82 3.37 9.19
C TRP A 187 -20.20 2.40 8.07
N ILE A 188 -20.62 2.93 6.92
CA ILE A 188 -20.89 2.11 5.72
C ILE A 188 -19.60 1.42 5.26
N LEU A 189 -18.47 2.14 5.24
CA LEU A 189 -17.18 1.57 4.89
C LEU A 189 -16.79 0.43 5.84
N LEU A 190 -16.95 0.62 7.15
CA LEU A 190 -16.72 -0.43 8.14
C LEU A 190 -17.60 -1.65 7.88
N ALA A 191 -18.89 -1.44 7.60
CA ALA A 191 -19.82 -2.52 7.28
C ALA A 191 -19.37 -3.28 6.03
N ILE A 192 -18.95 -2.58 4.96
CA ILE A 192 -18.45 -3.20 3.72
C ILE A 192 -17.20 -4.04 4.01
N VAL A 193 -16.21 -3.50 4.75
CA VAL A 193 -14.98 -4.22 5.12
C VAL A 193 -15.32 -5.47 5.94
N PHE A 194 -16.18 -5.33 6.94
CA PHE A 194 -16.60 -6.44 7.81
C PHE A 194 -17.34 -7.54 7.01
N LEU A 195 -18.34 -7.16 6.21
CA LEU A 195 -19.11 -8.10 5.39
C LEU A 195 -18.24 -8.79 4.34
N SER A 196 -17.32 -8.06 3.72
CA SER A 196 -16.34 -8.63 2.78
C SER A 196 -15.44 -9.67 3.45
N TYR A 197 -14.93 -9.36 4.65
CA TYR A 197 -14.15 -10.32 5.44
C TYR A 197 -14.97 -11.55 5.82
N LEU A 198 -16.17 -11.35 6.32
CA LEU A 198 -17.08 -12.44 6.73
C LEU A 198 -17.44 -13.32 5.52
N GLY A 199 -17.84 -12.72 4.41
CA GLY A 199 -18.20 -13.42 3.18
C GLY A 199 -17.06 -14.27 2.62
N THR A 200 -15.86 -13.69 2.53
CA THR A 200 -14.65 -14.43 2.06
C THR A 200 -14.25 -15.55 3.01
N SER A 201 -14.42 -15.35 4.32
CA SER A 201 -14.12 -16.37 5.34
C SER A 201 -15.12 -17.53 5.29
N ILE A 202 -16.41 -17.24 5.17
CA ILE A 202 -17.47 -18.26 5.03
C ILE A 202 -17.30 -19.04 3.73
N TYR A 203 -17.05 -18.34 2.61
CA TYR A 203 -16.79 -18.98 1.31
C TYR A 203 -15.60 -19.94 1.38
N SER A 204 -14.50 -19.49 1.98
CA SER A 204 -13.29 -20.32 2.16
C SER A 204 -13.54 -21.55 3.05
N ARG A 205 -14.38 -21.39 4.10
CA ARG A 205 -14.77 -22.55 4.95
C ARG A 205 -15.61 -23.56 4.16
N ARG A 206 -16.62 -23.10 3.42
CA ARG A 206 -17.46 -23.99 2.58
C ARG A 206 -16.61 -24.75 1.56
N GLN A 207 -15.68 -24.07 0.89
CA GLN A 207 -14.80 -24.71 -0.09
C GLN A 207 -13.88 -25.76 0.56
N ARG A 208 -13.33 -25.49 1.75
CA ARG A 208 -12.52 -26.48 2.49
C ARG A 208 -13.33 -27.70 2.90
N THR A 209 -14.53 -27.48 3.42
CA THR A 209 -15.45 -28.57 3.79
C THR A 209 -15.78 -29.45 2.58
N SER A 210 -16.11 -28.85 1.43
CA SER A 210 -16.43 -29.60 0.21
C SER A 210 -15.22 -30.36 -0.37
N SER A 211 -13.99 -29.91 -0.06
CA SER A 211 -12.73 -30.56 -0.48
C SER A 211 -12.19 -31.54 0.57
N GLY A 212 -12.93 -31.88 1.62
CA GLY A 212 -12.51 -32.79 2.70
C GLY A 212 -11.36 -32.24 3.57
N GLN A 213 -11.05 -30.94 3.48
CA GLN A 213 -10.01 -30.31 4.28
C GLN A 213 -10.53 -29.84 5.63
N GLN A 214 -9.71 -29.93 6.67
CA GLN A 214 -10.06 -29.39 7.99
C GLN A 214 -10.22 -27.86 7.96
N ASN A 215 -11.27 -27.38 8.60
CA ASN A 215 -11.51 -25.96 8.79
C ASN A 215 -10.67 -25.41 9.95
N LYS A 216 -10.34 -24.10 9.87
CA LYS A 216 -9.79 -23.40 11.02
C LYS A 216 -10.84 -23.33 12.14
N PRO A 217 -10.42 -23.34 13.43
CA PRO A 217 -11.34 -23.19 14.56
C PRO A 217 -12.29 -22.01 14.40
N LEU A 218 -13.54 -22.20 14.75
CA LEU A 218 -14.57 -21.14 14.66
C LEU A 218 -14.21 -19.95 15.56
N GLY A 219 -13.59 -20.18 16.71
CA GLY A 219 -13.12 -19.16 17.62
C GLY A 219 -12.17 -18.14 16.99
N ILE A 220 -11.31 -18.57 16.05
CA ILE A 220 -10.41 -17.65 15.32
C ILE A 220 -11.22 -16.73 14.38
N LEU A 221 -12.26 -17.26 13.74
CA LEU A 221 -13.13 -16.45 12.89
C LEU A 221 -13.87 -15.41 13.74
N ILE A 222 -14.47 -15.82 14.84
CA ILE A 222 -15.21 -14.95 15.77
C ILE A 222 -14.28 -13.88 16.32
N PHE A 223 -13.10 -14.25 16.82
CA PHE A 223 -12.12 -13.31 17.36
C PHE A 223 -11.70 -12.25 16.32
N ARG A 224 -11.37 -12.67 15.10
CA ARG A 224 -10.99 -11.73 14.03
C ARG A 224 -12.14 -10.82 13.60
N SER A 225 -13.34 -11.37 13.50
CA SER A 225 -14.54 -10.59 13.18
C SER A 225 -14.85 -9.55 14.26
N ALA A 226 -14.76 -9.95 15.53
CA ALA A 226 -14.93 -9.04 16.66
C ALA A 226 -13.82 -7.96 16.68
N ALA A 227 -12.57 -8.33 16.43
CA ALA A 227 -11.46 -7.40 16.36
C ALA A 227 -11.67 -6.35 15.24
N ILE A 228 -12.11 -6.76 14.05
CA ILE A 228 -12.41 -5.83 12.94
C ILE A 228 -13.52 -4.85 13.35
N LEU A 229 -14.58 -5.34 14.00
CA LEU A 229 -15.68 -4.48 14.44
C LEU A 229 -15.26 -3.54 15.56
N VAL A 230 -14.60 -4.03 16.60
CA VAL A 230 -14.20 -3.19 17.76
C VAL A 230 -13.16 -2.14 17.35
N VAL A 231 -12.09 -2.57 16.65
CA VAL A 231 -11.03 -1.66 16.20
C VAL A 231 -11.57 -0.70 15.15
N GLY A 232 -12.35 -1.20 14.19
CA GLY A 232 -12.95 -0.38 13.14
C GLY A 232 -13.96 0.62 13.68
N ALA A 233 -14.83 0.22 14.64
CA ALA A 233 -15.77 1.13 15.28
C ALA A 233 -15.05 2.20 16.12
N GLY A 234 -14.02 1.82 16.87
CA GLY A 234 -13.16 2.77 17.59
C GLY A 234 -12.51 3.77 16.63
N PHE A 235 -11.97 3.29 15.50
CA PHE A 235 -11.36 4.11 14.46
C PHE A 235 -12.36 5.11 13.85
N VAL A 236 -13.53 4.65 13.43
CA VAL A 236 -14.58 5.51 12.83
C VAL A 236 -15.08 6.52 13.86
N SER A 237 -15.36 6.07 15.11
CA SER A 237 -15.79 6.96 16.19
C SER A 237 -14.77 8.06 16.48
N PHE A 238 -13.49 7.70 16.53
CA PHE A 238 -12.40 8.63 16.77
C PHE A 238 -12.23 9.67 15.66
N LEU A 239 -12.35 9.25 14.40
CA LEU A 239 -12.31 10.17 13.25
C LEU A 239 -13.59 11.01 13.10
N ASN A 240 -14.69 10.61 13.72
CA ASN A 240 -15.93 11.38 13.76
C ASN A 240 -15.92 12.49 14.84
N LEU A 241 -14.90 12.56 15.71
CA LEU A 241 -14.69 13.68 16.59
C LEU A 241 -14.35 14.95 15.80
N GLU A 242 -14.76 16.10 16.34
CA GLU A 242 -14.48 17.41 15.72
C GLU A 242 -12.99 17.70 15.73
N ARG A 243 -12.47 18.14 14.58
CA ARG A 243 -11.05 18.44 14.37
C ARG A 243 -10.80 19.85 13.84
N GLY A 244 -11.85 20.57 13.46
CA GLY A 244 -11.75 21.93 12.96
C GLY A 244 -11.31 22.90 14.05
N ALA A 245 -10.42 23.84 13.73
CA ALA A 245 -10.00 24.89 14.65
C ALA A 245 -11.16 25.84 14.96
N ASN A 246 -12.05 26.07 14.00
CA ASN A 246 -13.30 26.82 14.17
C ASN A 246 -14.48 26.00 13.60
N PRO A 247 -15.12 25.15 14.42
CA PRO A 247 -16.21 24.27 13.98
C PRO A 247 -17.43 25.00 13.41
N ALA A 248 -17.63 26.26 13.80
CA ALA A 248 -18.72 27.07 13.27
C ALA A 248 -18.52 27.48 11.80
N VAL A 249 -17.27 27.54 11.35
CA VAL A 249 -16.91 27.90 9.97
C VAL A 249 -16.63 26.66 9.15
N THR A 250 -15.81 25.73 9.69
CA THR A 250 -15.40 24.52 9.00
C THR A 250 -15.36 23.35 9.96
N SER A 251 -16.33 22.46 9.84
CA SER A 251 -16.35 21.21 10.60
C SER A 251 -15.55 20.13 9.88
N LEU A 252 -14.57 19.55 10.55
CA LEU A 252 -13.72 18.47 10.04
C LEU A 252 -14.02 17.17 10.79
N ARG A 253 -15.10 16.50 10.42
CA ARG A 253 -15.53 15.21 10.99
C ARG A 253 -15.63 14.16 9.91
N GLY A 254 -15.25 12.92 10.21
CA GLY A 254 -15.40 11.79 9.31
C GLY A 254 -14.07 11.23 8.83
N VAL A 255 -14.14 10.12 8.16
CA VAL A 255 -12.99 9.41 7.56
C VAL A 255 -12.53 10.13 6.29
N PRO A 256 -11.22 10.39 6.08
CA PRO A 256 -10.73 11.00 4.83
C PRO A 256 -11.10 10.16 3.59
N TYR A 257 -11.44 10.81 2.47
CA TYR A 257 -11.80 10.12 1.22
C TYR A 257 -10.71 9.20 0.68
N VAL A 258 -9.46 9.43 1.00
CA VAL A 258 -8.35 8.56 0.57
C VAL A 258 -8.40 7.16 1.18
N VAL A 259 -9.00 7.00 2.36
CA VAL A 259 -9.03 5.70 3.07
C VAL A 259 -9.73 4.62 2.24
N PRO A 260 -10.97 4.79 1.73
CA PRO A 260 -11.59 3.80 0.86
C PRO A 260 -10.79 3.54 -0.42
N ILE A 261 -10.10 4.54 -0.99
CA ILE A 261 -9.27 4.36 -2.18
C ILE A 261 -8.12 3.39 -1.88
N VAL A 262 -7.38 3.61 -0.79
CA VAL A 262 -6.29 2.71 -0.37
C VAL A 262 -6.80 1.31 -0.06
N LEU A 263 -7.96 1.18 0.59
CA LEU A 263 -8.58 -0.12 0.87
C LEU A 263 -9.02 -0.86 -0.41
N ILE A 264 -9.55 -0.15 -1.41
CA ILE A 264 -9.88 -0.73 -2.71
C ILE A 264 -8.62 -1.22 -3.41
N LEU A 265 -7.55 -0.42 -3.44
CA LEU A 265 -6.27 -0.80 -4.03
C LEU A 265 -5.65 -2.02 -3.33
N LEU A 266 -5.67 -2.03 -2.00
CA LEU A 266 -5.22 -3.17 -1.19
C LEU A 266 -6.05 -4.43 -1.48
N GLY A 267 -7.36 -4.30 -1.54
CA GLY A 267 -8.28 -5.40 -1.84
C GLY A 267 -8.07 -5.96 -3.24
N ALA A 268 -8.05 -5.09 -4.25
CA ALA A 268 -7.84 -5.46 -5.65
C ALA A 268 -6.48 -6.11 -5.87
N GLY A 269 -5.40 -5.50 -5.37
CA GLY A 269 -4.06 -6.06 -5.50
C GLY A 269 -3.89 -7.38 -4.74
N THR A 270 -4.46 -7.49 -3.54
CA THR A 270 -4.48 -8.75 -2.77
C THR A 270 -5.26 -9.83 -3.51
N PHE A 271 -6.38 -9.49 -4.13
CA PHE A 271 -7.15 -10.42 -4.96
C PHE A 271 -6.31 -10.89 -6.15
N VAL A 272 -5.66 -9.97 -6.86
CA VAL A 272 -4.78 -10.29 -8.01
C VAL A 272 -3.67 -11.26 -7.57
N LEU A 273 -2.96 -10.97 -6.47
CA LEU A 273 -1.86 -11.83 -6.01
C LEU A 273 -2.33 -13.18 -5.48
N ASN A 274 -3.43 -13.24 -4.71
CA ASN A 274 -3.79 -14.43 -3.96
C ASN A 274 -4.84 -15.32 -4.65
N ARG A 275 -5.60 -14.77 -5.61
CA ARG A 275 -6.76 -15.48 -6.21
C ARG A 275 -6.63 -15.71 -7.70
N THR A 276 -5.67 -15.09 -8.40
CA THR A 276 -5.53 -15.23 -9.86
C THR A 276 -4.38 -16.18 -10.24
N LYS A 277 -4.41 -16.68 -11.49
CA LYS A 277 -3.29 -17.42 -12.09
C LYS A 277 -2.04 -16.54 -12.17
N PHE A 278 -2.23 -15.25 -12.49
CA PHE A 278 -1.14 -14.28 -12.57
C PHE A 278 -0.40 -14.15 -11.24
N GLY A 279 -1.08 -14.01 -10.12
CA GLY A 279 -0.44 -13.92 -8.80
C GLY A 279 0.39 -15.16 -8.47
N ARG A 280 -0.11 -16.37 -8.78
CA ARG A 280 0.68 -17.60 -8.63
C ARG A 280 1.94 -17.59 -9.49
N HIS A 281 1.85 -17.07 -10.72
CA HIS A 281 3.01 -16.92 -11.61
C HIS A 281 4.02 -15.90 -11.05
N VAL A 282 3.56 -14.78 -10.44
CA VAL A 282 4.44 -13.80 -9.79
C VAL A 282 5.26 -14.47 -8.69
N TYR A 283 4.63 -15.21 -7.76
CA TYR A 283 5.35 -15.91 -6.70
C TYR A 283 6.27 -17.02 -7.25
N ALA A 284 5.85 -17.75 -8.28
CA ALA A 284 6.68 -18.79 -8.90
C ALA A 284 7.93 -18.21 -9.56
N VAL A 285 7.77 -17.11 -10.33
CA VAL A 285 8.90 -16.43 -10.99
C VAL A 285 9.84 -15.82 -9.97
N GLY A 286 9.30 -15.17 -8.91
CA GLY A 286 10.10 -14.60 -7.84
C GLY A 286 10.82 -15.63 -6.97
N GLY A 287 10.29 -16.84 -6.85
CA GLY A 287 10.96 -17.95 -6.17
C GLY A 287 12.12 -18.54 -6.98
N ASN A 288 11.88 -18.83 -8.25
CA ASN A 288 12.91 -19.29 -9.21
C ASN A 288 12.42 -19.09 -10.63
N ALA A 289 12.91 -18.06 -11.31
CA ALA A 289 12.51 -17.70 -12.67
C ALA A 289 12.84 -18.80 -13.68
N GLU A 290 13.95 -19.54 -13.53
CA GLU A 290 14.34 -20.61 -14.43
C GLU A 290 13.43 -21.85 -14.28
N ALA A 291 13.15 -22.25 -13.03
CA ALA A 291 12.21 -23.33 -12.77
C ALA A 291 10.79 -22.97 -13.27
N ALA A 292 10.35 -21.72 -13.08
CA ALA A 292 9.07 -21.24 -13.59
C ALA A 292 9.00 -21.31 -15.12
N ARG A 293 10.09 -20.94 -15.82
CA ARG A 293 10.20 -21.04 -17.29
C ARG A 293 10.08 -22.48 -17.76
N ARG A 294 10.79 -23.42 -17.12
CA ARG A 294 10.71 -24.85 -17.43
C ARG A 294 9.32 -25.43 -17.18
N ALA A 295 8.57 -24.86 -16.22
CA ALA A 295 7.17 -25.21 -15.99
C ALA A 295 6.18 -24.54 -16.96
N GLY A 296 6.67 -23.88 -18.03
CA GLY A 296 5.84 -23.26 -19.07
C GLY A 296 5.34 -21.86 -18.74
N ILE A 297 5.80 -21.22 -17.65
CA ILE A 297 5.41 -19.85 -17.32
C ILE A 297 6.17 -18.87 -18.21
N GLN A 298 5.44 -17.95 -18.84
CA GLN A 298 6.02 -16.91 -19.69
C GLN A 298 6.60 -15.76 -18.82
N VAL A 299 7.82 -15.96 -18.30
CA VAL A 299 8.49 -15.05 -17.37
C VAL A 299 8.52 -13.60 -17.88
N SER A 300 8.79 -13.38 -19.17
CA SER A 300 8.82 -12.05 -19.78
C SER A 300 7.47 -11.32 -19.68
N ARG A 301 6.36 -12.03 -19.94
CA ARG A 301 5.02 -11.43 -19.78
C ARG A 301 4.71 -11.08 -18.33
N VAL A 302 5.10 -11.95 -17.39
CA VAL A 302 4.92 -11.69 -15.96
C VAL A 302 5.68 -10.44 -15.54
N ARG A 303 6.96 -10.30 -15.96
CA ARG A 303 7.78 -9.11 -15.66
C ARG A 303 7.14 -7.84 -16.22
N ILE A 304 6.80 -7.81 -17.52
CA ILE A 304 6.18 -6.62 -18.13
C ILE A 304 4.90 -6.23 -17.38
N THR A 305 4.01 -7.17 -17.11
CA THR A 305 2.74 -6.89 -16.43
C THR A 305 2.97 -6.38 -14.99
N VAL A 306 3.98 -6.90 -14.28
CA VAL A 306 4.33 -6.45 -12.93
C VAL A 306 4.82 -5.00 -12.94
N PHE A 307 5.70 -4.61 -13.88
CA PHE A 307 6.13 -3.22 -14.00
C PHE A 307 4.97 -2.29 -14.39
N MET A 308 4.07 -2.73 -15.28
CA MET A 308 2.84 -1.97 -15.61
C MET A 308 1.97 -1.74 -14.36
N ILE A 309 1.74 -2.78 -13.56
CA ILE A 309 0.95 -2.66 -12.32
C ILE A 309 1.65 -1.71 -11.35
N SER A 310 2.96 -1.88 -11.10
CA SER A 310 3.73 -1.01 -10.21
C SER A 310 3.62 0.45 -10.60
N SER A 311 3.83 0.74 -11.87
CA SER A 311 3.78 2.11 -12.39
C SER A 311 2.35 2.66 -12.48
N THR A 312 1.32 1.81 -12.60
CA THR A 312 -0.09 2.22 -12.43
C THR A 312 -0.36 2.69 -10.99
N PHE A 313 0.13 1.95 -9.99
CA PHE A 313 0.07 2.39 -8.59
C PHE A 313 0.86 3.69 -8.39
N ALA A 314 2.00 3.85 -9.05
CA ALA A 314 2.77 5.09 -9.03
C ALA A 314 1.96 6.26 -9.61
N GLY A 315 1.25 6.07 -10.73
CA GLY A 315 0.34 7.08 -11.29
C GLY A 315 -0.75 7.49 -10.30
N ILE A 316 -1.38 6.52 -9.63
CA ILE A 316 -2.37 6.81 -8.58
C ILE A 316 -1.73 7.54 -7.40
N ALA A 317 -0.54 7.11 -6.94
CA ALA A 317 0.19 7.78 -5.87
C ALA A 317 0.53 9.24 -6.25
N GLY A 318 0.82 9.51 -7.52
CA GLY A 318 1.01 10.86 -8.05
C GLY A 318 -0.24 11.74 -7.92
N ILE A 319 -1.42 11.18 -8.24
CA ILE A 319 -2.71 11.90 -8.04
C ILE A 319 -2.92 12.20 -6.55
N LEU A 320 -2.66 11.25 -5.66
CA LEU A 320 -2.78 11.45 -4.22
C LEU A 320 -1.82 12.54 -3.72
N MET A 321 -0.57 12.53 -4.19
CA MET A 321 0.43 13.54 -3.85
C MET A 321 -0.01 14.93 -4.31
N ALA A 322 -0.45 15.06 -5.56
CA ALA A 322 -0.96 16.30 -6.14
C ALA A 322 -2.21 16.80 -5.39
N SER A 323 -3.13 15.90 -5.05
CA SER A 323 -4.30 16.21 -4.21
C SER A 323 -3.91 16.81 -2.86
N ARG A 324 -2.92 16.22 -2.20
CA ARG A 324 -2.50 16.65 -0.86
C ARG A 324 -1.84 18.03 -0.87
N GLN A 325 -0.97 18.29 -1.85
CA GLN A 325 -0.20 19.52 -1.94
C GLN A 325 -0.96 20.66 -2.67
N ALA A 326 -2.11 20.33 -3.30
CA ALA A 326 -2.84 21.23 -4.20
C ALA A 326 -1.99 21.79 -5.34
N SER A 327 -0.85 21.18 -5.61
CA SER A 327 0.13 21.61 -6.62
C SER A 327 1.11 20.51 -6.95
N VAL A 328 1.84 20.68 -8.04
CA VAL A 328 2.93 19.79 -8.45
C VAL A 328 4.16 20.62 -8.76
N ASP A 329 5.27 20.34 -8.11
CA ASP A 329 6.56 20.95 -8.39
C ASP A 329 7.46 20.02 -9.25
N ALA A 330 8.52 20.61 -9.80
CA ALA A 330 9.43 19.89 -10.69
C ALA A 330 10.32 18.83 -9.98
N ALA A 331 10.30 18.78 -8.64
CA ALA A 331 11.02 17.78 -7.84
C ALA A 331 10.09 16.73 -7.24
N ALA A 332 8.78 16.81 -7.53
CA ALA A 332 7.78 15.92 -6.96
C ALA A 332 8.14 14.45 -7.20
N GLY A 333 8.02 13.63 -6.17
CA GLY A 333 8.25 12.18 -6.23
C GLY A 333 9.69 11.71 -6.05
N ARG A 334 10.69 12.59 -6.01
CA ARG A 334 12.13 12.16 -5.92
C ARG A 334 12.44 11.35 -4.66
N SER A 335 12.02 11.81 -3.51
CA SER A 335 12.36 11.19 -2.23
C SER A 335 11.44 10.03 -1.85
N ILE A 336 10.21 10.02 -2.36
CA ILE A 336 9.17 9.10 -1.91
C ILE A 336 9.45 7.64 -2.28
N VAL A 337 10.26 7.38 -3.34
CA VAL A 337 10.55 6.01 -3.77
C VAL A 337 11.33 5.24 -2.71
N LEU A 338 12.31 5.87 -2.06
CA LEU A 338 13.10 5.22 -1.01
C LEU A 338 12.23 4.92 0.21
N SER A 339 11.39 5.87 0.63
CA SER A 339 10.41 5.65 1.71
C SER A 339 9.43 4.52 1.37
N ALA A 340 8.98 4.41 0.12
CA ALA A 340 8.05 3.37 -0.31
C ALA A 340 8.72 1.98 -0.39
N ILE A 341 9.99 1.89 -0.83
CA ILE A 341 10.78 0.65 -0.78
C ILE A 341 11.01 0.25 0.69
N ALA A 342 11.45 1.20 1.52
CA ALA A 342 11.63 0.97 2.95
C ALA A 342 10.33 0.50 3.62
N ALA A 343 9.19 1.12 3.30
CA ALA A 343 7.88 0.70 3.78
C ALA A 343 7.56 -0.75 3.40
N ALA A 344 7.76 -1.16 2.15
CA ALA A 344 7.51 -2.53 1.72
C ALA A 344 8.41 -3.53 2.47
N VAL A 345 9.70 -3.22 2.60
CA VAL A 345 10.71 -4.11 3.20
C VAL A 345 10.55 -4.19 4.73
N VAL A 346 10.42 -3.06 5.41
CA VAL A 346 10.16 -3.00 6.86
C VAL A 346 8.86 -3.73 7.20
N GLY A 347 7.84 -3.61 6.33
CA GLY A 347 6.59 -4.34 6.49
C GLY A 347 6.72 -5.86 6.37
N GLY A 348 7.78 -6.37 5.70
CA GLY A 348 8.06 -7.80 5.59
C GLY A 348 8.10 -8.35 4.16
N VAL A 349 8.12 -7.49 3.14
CA VAL A 349 8.32 -7.92 1.75
C VAL A 349 9.79 -8.22 1.50
N SER A 350 10.09 -9.37 0.92
CA SER A 350 11.46 -9.80 0.62
C SER A 350 12.03 -9.05 -0.58
N LEU A 351 13.23 -8.49 -0.42
CA LEU A 351 14.00 -7.92 -1.54
C LEU A 351 14.51 -8.98 -2.54
N PHE A 352 14.60 -10.24 -2.09
CA PHE A 352 15.09 -11.35 -2.91
C PHE A 352 13.98 -12.09 -3.68
N GLY A 353 12.75 -11.57 -3.61
CA GLY A 353 11.59 -12.14 -4.30
C GLY A 353 10.90 -13.30 -3.57
N GLY A 354 9.79 -13.75 -4.14
CA GLY A 354 9.04 -14.94 -3.74
C GLY A 354 8.27 -14.87 -2.42
N ARG A 355 8.46 -13.82 -1.59
CA ARG A 355 7.83 -13.68 -0.27
C ARG A 355 7.40 -12.24 0.00
N GLY A 356 6.17 -12.07 0.48
CA GLY A 356 5.58 -10.77 0.85
C GLY A 356 4.10 -10.71 0.49
N ARG A 357 3.41 -9.72 1.04
CA ARG A 357 1.97 -9.43 0.82
C ARG A 357 1.79 -7.94 0.69
N LEU A 358 0.72 -7.51 0.01
CA LEU A 358 0.40 -6.08 -0.05
C LEU A 358 0.08 -5.48 1.32
N SER A 359 -0.51 -6.28 2.23
CA SER A 359 -0.74 -5.85 3.62
C SER A 359 0.54 -5.48 4.36
N ASP A 360 1.66 -6.12 4.01
CA ASP A 360 2.94 -5.86 4.63
C ASP A 360 3.42 -4.45 4.25
N ALA A 361 3.28 -4.05 2.97
CA ALA A 361 3.57 -2.69 2.52
C ALA A 361 2.69 -1.63 3.20
N VAL A 362 1.43 -1.95 3.51
CA VAL A 362 0.54 -1.05 4.25
C VAL A 362 1.05 -0.84 5.68
N ILE A 363 1.40 -1.92 6.38
CA ILE A 363 1.94 -1.85 7.75
C ILE A 363 3.25 -1.06 7.77
N GLY A 364 4.16 -1.36 6.85
CA GLY A 364 5.42 -0.62 6.73
C GLY A 364 5.23 0.84 6.37
N GLY A 365 4.23 1.17 5.51
CA GLY A 365 3.84 2.54 5.22
C GLY A 365 3.39 3.31 6.45
N PHE A 366 2.65 2.66 7.36
CA PHE A 366 2.31 3.26 8.65
C PHE A 366 3.54 3.47 9.54
N VAL A 367 4.51 2.54 9.54
CA VAL A 367 5.77 2.71 10.31
C VAL A 367 6.51 3.96 9.83
N ILE A 368 6.71 4.09 8.52
CA ILE A 368 7.39 5.26 7.93
C ILE A 368 6.62 6.56 8.26
N ALA A 369 5.30 6.56 8.07
CA ALA A 369 4.50 7.75 8.32
C ALA A 369 4.46 8.15 9.82
N VAL A 370 4.49 7.19 10.74
CA VAL A 370 4.58 7.47 12.18
C VAL A 370 5.93 8.09 12.52
N ILE A 371 7.03 7.63 11.90
CA ILE A 371 8.35 8.23 12.08
C ILE A 371 8.33 9.67 11.57
N ASP A 372 7.96 9.89 10.31
CA ASP A 372 7.94 11.23 9.69
C ASP A 372 7.06 12.22 10.47
N ASN A 373 5.85 11.77 10.83
CA ASN A 373 4.90 12.59 11.58
C ASN A 373 5.38 12.88 12.99
N GLY A 374 5.88 11.87 13.71
CA GLY A 374 6.37 12.00 15.08
C GLY A 374 7.57 12.93 15.17
N LEU A 375 8.56 12.77 14.27
CA LEU A 375 9.74 13.64 14.20
C LEU A 375 9.34 15.09 13.89
N GLY A 376 8.38 15.29 12.97
CA GLY A 376 7.82 16.61 12.68
C GLY A 376 7.14 17.25 13.88
N LEU A 377 6.39 16.49 14.69
CA LEU A 377 5.71 17.01 15.90
C LEU A 377 6.66 17.38 17.03
N ILE A 378 7.82 16.75 17.16
CA ILE A 378 8.86 17.15 18.13
C ILE A 378 9.78 18.25 17.61
N GLY A 379 9.51 18.78 16.40
CA GLY A 379 10.20 19.97 15.88
C GLY A 379 11.62 19.71 15.37
N LEU A 380 11.96 18.47 15.02
CA LEU A 380 13.24 18.18 14.38
C LEU A 380 13.33 18.82 13.00
N ALA A 381 14.47 19.44 12.71
CA ALA A 381 14.73 20.04 11.42
C ALA A 381 14.63 18.99 10.30
N SER A 382 14.07 19.38 9.15
CA SER A 382 13.83 18.47 8.00
C SER A 382 15.08 17.71 7.55
N GLY A 383 16.26 18.28 7.73
CA GLY A 383 17.54 17.60 7.41
C GLY A 383 17.86 16.45 8.36
N LEU A 384 17.48 16.54 9.64
CA LEU A 384 17.64 15.45 10.61
C LEU A 384 16.63 14.34 10.37
N ASN A 385 15.41 14.67 9.93
CA ASN A 385 14.41 13.67 9.56
C ASN A 385 14.87 12.75 8.41
N LEU A 386 15.73 13.24 7.52
CA LEU A 386 16.28 12.44 6.41
C LEU A 386 17.48 11.58 6.84
N ALA A 387 18.10 11.89 7.99
CA ALA A 387 19.25 11.16 8.51
C ALA A 387 18.88 9.98 9.42
N ILE A 388 17.64 9.94 9.90
CA ILE A 388 17.06 8.89 10.76
C ILE A 388 16.28 7.91 9.90
#